data_e19a7ef58b1488614d04387098bb73d8
#
_entry.id   e19a7ef58b1488614d04387098bb73d8
#
_cell.length_a   1.000
_cell.length_b   1.000
_cell.length_c   1.000
_cell.angle_alpha   90.00
_cell.angle_beta   90.00
_cell.angle_gamma   90.00
#
_symmetry.space_group_name_H-M   'P 1'
#
loop_
_entity.id
_entity.type
_entity.pdbx_description
1 polymer ?
#
loop_
_entity_poly.entity_id
_entity_poly.type
_entity_poly.pdbx_seq_one_letter_code
_entity_poly.pdbx_strand_id
1 'polypeptide(L)'
;MELTVLDYIVFFVFVVGVTLWGCSFYIKSRKGAAAFTAAEGTLPAWVVGMSIFATFVSSISFLGLPGGSYAGNWNQLVFSLTIPFAMWLAAKVFIPLYRSLNSVSAYHYLELKFGYWARAYVAVCYLLTQLARMGSILLLLAIPINTMFGWDIGIIIVATGIITLVYSLLGGISAVMWTDAIQGIILIVGAVVCAVLLTFGMPEGPQQLFEIAAAHDKFSLGSFSFALTEPTFWVVFVYGLLTNMQNYGVDQNYVQRYMTARSTAEAVKSTLFGGLLYIPVSLIFVYIGTALFSYYTAQPELLPVGVTGDKVFPYFIVHGLPAGVTGLVVASLFSAGMSTISTSINSSATIILMDFFRKLHKGKSSNRKDMAVLYLSSFLVGAIGVVVGLLMMKIEGVLDAWWKLASIFSGGMLGLFLLGLVCHKVKKSNAVVAVAVGLAVIAWMSFLAPLHTYLTIVLGTAAIFLTGFVLTKIKVA
;
A
#
# COMPACT_ATOMS: atom_id res chain seq x y z
N MET A 1 -31.33 5.70 4.63
CA MET A 1 -31.79 5.62 3.22
C MET A 1 -31.18 4.35 2.65
N GLU A 2 -31.93 3.63 1.83
CA GLU A 2 -31.37 2.56 1.03
C GLU A 2 -30.65 3.17 -0.18
N LEU A 3 -29.60 2.50 -0.64
CA LEU A 3 -28.89 2.92 -1.86
C LEU A 3 -29.88 3.01 -3.03
N THR A 4 -29.76 4.07 -3.82
CA THR A 4 -30.62 4.30 -4.97
C THR A 4 -30.18 3.46 -6.16
N VAL A 5 -31.08 3.24 -7.12
CA VAL A 5 -30.74 2.57 -8.40
C VAL A 5 -29.59 3.30 -9.10
N LEU A 6 -29.50 4.63 -8.98
CA LEU A 6 -28.44 5.42 -9.57
C LEU A 6 -27.07 5.09 -8.96
N ASP A 7 -26.98 4.86 -7.64
CA ASP A 7 -25.73 4.48 -6.97
C ASP A 7 -25.21 3.12 -7.47
N TYR A 8 -26.11 2.15 -7.65
CA TYR A 8 -25.75 0.85 -8.24
C TYR A 8 -25.27 1.01 -9.69
N ILE A 9 -25.95 1.82 -10.50
CA ILE A 9 -25.56 2.05 -11.90
C ILE A 9 -24.16 2.67 -11.94
N VAL A 10 -23.89 3.74 -11.18
CA VAL A 10 -22.59 4.40 -11.14
C VAL A 10 -21.50 3.44 -10.70
N PHE A 11 -21.73 2.68 -9.64
CA PHE A 11 -20.78 1.70 -9.13
C PHE A 11 -20.46 0.60 -10.16
N PHE A 12 -21.48 -0.06 -10.71
CA PHE A 12 -21.27 -1.16 -11.65
C PHE A 12 -20.69 -0.70 -12.98
N VAL A 13 -21.13 0.44 -13.52
CA VAL A 13 -20.55 1.03 -14.75
C VAL A 13 -19.06 1.28 -14.55
N PHE A 14 -18.67 1.80 -13.38
CA PHE A 14 -17.27 2.02 -13.07
C PHE A 14 -16.49 0.70 -12.97
N VAL A 15 -16.93 -0.26 -12.14
CA VAL A 15 -16.21 -1.53 -11.91
C VAL A 15 -16.08 -2.35 -13.20
N VAL A 16 -17.18 -2.49 -13.95
CA VAL A 16 -17.18 -3.21 -15.23
C VAL A 16 -16.34 -2.47 -16.26
N GLY A 17 -16.47 -1.15 -16.36
CA GLY A 17 -15.70 -0.32 -17.30
C GLY A 17 -14.19 -0.43 -17.08
N VAL A 18 -13.72 -0.29 -15.83
CA VAL A 18 -12.29 -0.44 -15.47
C VAL A 18 -11.80 -1.87 -15.76
N THR A 19 -12.61 -2.88 -15.43
CA THR A 19 -12.26 -4.28 -15.67
C THR A 19 -12.11 -4.58 -17.17
N LEU A 20 -13.09 -4.19 -17.97
CA LEU A 20 -13.05 -4.41 -19.44
C LEU A 20 -11.88 -3.64 -20.07
N TRP A 21 -11.63 -2.41 -19.61
CA TRP A 21 -10.49 -1.66 -20.10
C TRP A 21 -9.17 -2.32 -19.71
N GLY A 22 -9.02 -2.78 -18.48
CA GLY A 22 -7.86 -3.56 -18.07
C GLY A 22 -7.66 -4.81 -18.95
N CYS A 23 -8.71 -5.56 -19.23
CA CYS A 23 -8.67 -6.72 -20.13
C CYS A 23 -8.25 -6.36 -21.57
N SER A 24 -8.53 -5.15 -22.05
CA SER A 24 -8.15 -4.73 -23.40
C SER A 24 -6.63 -4.72 -23.66
N PHE A 25 -5.81 -4.67 -22.59
CA PHE A 25 -4.36 -4.74 -22.69
C PHE A 25 -3.82 -6.16 -22.97
N TYR A 26 -4.67 -7.19 -23.04
CA TYR A 26 -4.27 -8.58 -23.28
C TYR A 26 -3.36 -8.78 -24.48
N ILE A 27 -3.68 -8.13 -25.63
CA ILE A 27 -2.88 -8.27 -26.86
C ILE A 27 -1.45 -7.74 -26.65
N LYS A 28 -1.28 -6.68 -25.84
CA LYS A 28 0.03 -6.10 -25.55
C LYS A 28 0.81 -6.96 -24.56
N SER A 29 0.17 -7.44 -23.50
CA SER A 29 0.82 -8.18 -22.41
C SER A 29 1.35 -9.54 -22.87
N ARG A 30 0.66 -10.24 -23.78
CA ARG A 30 1.03 -11.58 -24.26
C ARG A 30 2.26 -11.62 -25.17
N LYS A 31 2.80 -10.46 -25.58
CA LYS A 31 4.01 -10.40 -26.43
C LYS A 31 5.23 -11.03 -25.76
N GLY A 32 5.28 -11.02 -24.42
CA GLY A 32 6.33 -11.68 -23.68
C GLY A 32 6.47 -11.19 -22.24
N ALA A 33 7.40 -11.85 -21.52
CA ALA A 33 7.62 -11.54 -20.12
C ALA A 33 8.01 -10.06 -19.86
N ALA A 34 8.77 -9.44 -20.74
CA ALA A 34 9.13 -8.01 -20.62
C ALA A 34 7.91 -7.10 -20.75
N ALA A 35 7.00 -7.40 -21.69
CA ALA A 35 5.73 -6.67 -21.83
C ALA A 35 4.85 -6.87 -20.60
N PHE A 36 4.74 -8.10 -20.09
CA PHE A 36 3.90 -8.43 -18.94
C PHE A 36 4.41 -7.82 -17.62
N THR A 37 5.73 -7.77 -17.41
CA THR A 37 6.33 -7.36 -16.12
C THR A 37 6.83 -5.93 -16.07
N ALA A 38 7.15 -5.30 -17.22
CA ALA A 38 7.73 -3.96 -17.28
C ALA A 38 7.15 -3.07 -18.40
N ALA A 39 6.08 -3.50 -19.10
CA ALA A 39 5.48 -2.78 -20.22
C ALA A 39 6.53 -2.31 -21.26
N GLU A 40 7.63 -3.04 -21.39
CA GLU A 40 8.79 -2.71 -22.25
C GLU A 40 9.39 -1.31 -21.99
N GLY A 41 9.14 -0.70 -20.83
CA GLY A 41 9.60 0.64 -20.51
C GLY A 41 8.97 1.75 -21.35
N THR A 42 7.70 1.63 -21.75
CA THR A 42 7.05 2.54 -22.73
C THR A 42 5.97 3.45 -22.13
N LEU A 43 5.66 3.30 -20.84
CA LEU A 43 4.53 4.02 -20.25
C LEU A 43 4.83 5.51 -20.03
N PRO A 44 3.84 6.40 -20.24
CA PRO A 44 4.00 7.83 -20.01
C PRO A 44 4.13 8.14 -18.51
N ALA A 45 4.94 9.15 -18.20
CA ALA A 45 5.33 9.51 -16.84
C ALA A 45 4.14 9.77 -15.90
N TRP A 46 3.06 10.39 -16.39
CA TRP A 46 1.89 10.68 -15.56
C TRP A 46 1.14 9.41 -15.15
N VAL A 47 1.05 8.39 -16.04
CA VAL A 47 0.44 7.09 -15.72
C VAL A 47 1.26 6.37 -14.66
N VAL A 48 2.59 6.35 -14.82
CA VAL A 48 3.50 5.76 -13.84
C VAL A 48 3.35 6.45 -12.49
N GLY A 49 3.30 7.78 -12.46
CA GLY A 49 3.12 8.54 -11.22
C GLY A 49 1.77 8.31 -10.57
N MET A 50 0.67 8.33 -11.34
CA MET A 50 -0.66 8.02 -10.81
C MET A 50 -0.77 6.59 -10.28
N SER A 51 -0.13 5.62 -10.95
CA SER A 51 -0.10 4.24 -10.46
C SER A 51 0.73 4.12 -9.17
N ILE A 52 1.85 4.84 -9.04
CA ILE A 52 2.61 4.92 -7.78
C ILE A 52 1.74 5.48 -6.66
N PHE A 53 1.01 6.57 -6.93
CA PHE A 53 0.06 7.14 -5.99
C PHE A 53 -1.03 6.15 -5.59
N ALA A 54 -1.72 5.54 -6.55
CA ALA A 54 -2.81 4.61 -6.30
C ALA A 54 -2.37 3.32 -5.59
N THR A 55 -1.10 2.90 -5.78
CA THR A 55 -0.50 1.77 -5.05
C THR A 55 -0.28 2.10 -3.57
N PHE A 56 0.01 3.37 -3.28
CA PHE A 56 0.22 3.83 -1.92
C PHE A 56 -1.09 3.96 -1.15
N VAL A 57 -2.12 4.49 -1.80
CA VAL A 57 -3.47 4.60 -1.22
C VAL A 57 -4.18 3.26 -1.30
N SER A 58 -4.61 2.76 -0.16
CA SER A 58 -5.40 1.53 -0.06
C SER A 58 -6.77 1.82 0.57
N SER A 59 -7.66 0.82 0.59
CA SER A 59 -8.91 0.91 1.35
C SER A 59 -8.68 1.21 2.84
N ILE A 60 -7.55 0.76 3.39
CA ILE A 60 -7.12 1.09 4.76
C ILE A 60 -6.89 2.59 4.91
N SER A 61 -6.19 3.24 3.96
CA SER A 61 -5.96 4.68 4.00
C SER A 61 -7.26 5.46 3.80
N PHE A 62 -8.13 5.00 2.90
CA PHE A 62 -9.39 5.65 2.58
C PHE A 62 -10.35 5.70 3.78
N LEU A 63 -10.39 4.64 4.59
CA LEU A 63 -11.27 4.53 5.76
C LEU A 63 -10.55 4.84 7.06
N GLY A 64 -9.32 4.36 7.21
CA GLY A 64 -8.59 4.46 8.48
C GLY A 64 -8.07 5.86 8.77
N LEU A 65 -7.66 6.66 7.78
CA LEU A 65 -7.25 8.05 8.04
C LEU A 65 -8.42 8.92 8.51
N PRO A 66 -9.62 8.89 7.87
CA PRO A 66 -10.78 9.58 8.41
C PRO A 66 -11.23 9.03 9.77
N GLY A 67 -11.28 7.71 9.96
CA GLY A 67 -11.65 7.09 11.22
C GLY A 67 -10.72 7.48 12.38
N GLY A 68 -9.42 7.44 12.14
CA GLY A 68 -8.42 7.83 13.12
C GLY A 68 -8.46 9.32 13.47
N SER A 69 -8.69 10.20 12.48
CA SER A 69 -8.84 11.63 12.71
C SER A 69 -10.18 11.96 13.38
N TYR A 70 -11.25 11.23 13.07
CA TYR A 70 -12.53 11.34 13.76
C TYR A 70 -12.39 11.00 15.25
N ALA A 71 -11.77 9.88 15.58
CA ALA A 71 -11.59 9.43 16.95
C ALA A 71 -10.54 10.24 17.73
N GLY A 72 -9.48 10.68 17.06
CA GLY A 72 -8.35 11.40 17.63
C GLY A 72 -8.10 12.76 16.98
N ASN A 73 -6.93 12.89 16.37
CA ASN A 73 -6.43 14.13 15.75
C ASN A 73 -5.62 13.82 14.47
N TRP A 74 -4.83 14.78 13.99
CA TRP A 74 -4.03 14.65 12.77
C TRP A 74 -2.67 13.95 12.96
N ASN A 75 -2.45 13.23 14.04
CA ASN A 75 -1.20 12.52 14.30
C ASN A 75 -0.81 11.58 13.13
N GLN A 76 -1.78 10.92 12.49
CA GLN A 76 -1.51 10.04 11.34
C GLN A 76 -0.96 10.80 10.11
N LEU A 77 -1.19 12.10 9.99
CA LEU A 77 -0.61 12.93 8.92
C LEU A 77 0.91 13.01 9.01
N VAL A 78 1.48 12.90 10.22
CA VAL A 78 2.93 12.92 10.46
C VAL A 78 3.66 11.87 9.63
N PHE A 79 3.03 10.69 9.43
CA PHE A 79 3.54 9.65 8.54
C PHE A 79 3.76 10.18 7.10
N SER A 80 2.81 10.94 6.58
CA SER A 80 2.88 11.50 5.22
C SER A 80 3.92 12.61 5.09
N LEU A 81 4.19 13.36 6.15
CA LEU A 81 5.20 14.42 6.17
C LEU A 81 6.64 13.89 5.98
N THR A 82 6.88 12.60 6.16
CA THR A 82 8.19 11.98 5.96
C THR A 82 8.44 11.58 4.50
N ILE A 83 7.42 11.57 3.64
CA ILE A 83 7.52 11.17 2.23
C ILE A 83 8.57 11.97 1.44
N PRO A 84 8.71 13.30 1.58
CA PRO A 84 9.73 14.04 0.85
C PRO A 84 11.16 13.53 1.06
N PHE A 85 11.49 13.08 2.27
CA PHE A 85 12.80 12.50 2.59
C PHE A 85 13.00 11.15 1.88
N ALA A 86 11.99 10.28 1.94
CA ALA A 86 12.03 8.99 1.24
C ALA A 86 12.10 9.18 -0.29
N MET A 87 11.37 10.15 -0.83
CA MET A 87 11.40 10.50 -2.25
C MET A 87 12.75 11.02 -2.71
N TRP A 88 13.37 11.89 -1.91
CA TRP A 88 14.72 12.37 -2.20
C TRP A 88 15.72 11.21 -2.29
N LEU A 89 15.68 10.29 -1.33
CA LEU A 89 16.55 9.11 -1.32
C LEU A 89 16.24 8.17 -2.49
N ALA A 90 14.97 7.93 -2.80
CA ALA A 90 14.55 7.12 -3.93
C ALA A 90 15.06 7.72 -5.26
N ALA A 91 14.90 9.02 -5.45
CA ALA A 91 15.35 9.73 -6.67
C ALA A 91 16.87 9.73 -6.84
N LYS A 92 17.63 9.86 -5.76
CA LYS A 92 19.09 9.99 -5.82
C LYS A 92 19.82 8.64 -5.79
N VAL A 93 19.26 7.62 -5.14
CA VAL A 93 19.97 6.36 -4.89
C VAL A 93 19.24 5.18 -5.52
N PHE A 94 17.99 4.91 -5.13
CA PHE A 94 17.32 3.65 -5.47
C PHE A 94 16.93 3.57 -6.96
N ILE A 95 16.29 4.58 -7.51
CA ILE A 95 15.85 4.57 -8.92
C ILE A 95 17.04 4.46 -9.89
N PRO A 96 18.11 5.27 -9.76
CA PRO A 96 19.31 5.10 -10.59
C PRO A 96 19.95 3.71 -10.43
N LEU A 97 20.00 3.17 -9.20
CA LEU A 97 20.53 1.83 -8.92
C LEU A 97 19.76 0.73 -9.69
N TYR A 98 18.44 0.69 -9.59
CA TYR A 98 17.65 -0.34 -10.27
C TYR A 98 17.67 -0.20 -11.78
N ARG A 99 17.63 1.01 -12.27
CA ARG A 99 17.73 1.30 -13.71
C ARG A 99 19.09 0.90 -14.29
N SER A 100 20.20 1.10 -13.55
CA SER A 100 21.54 0.65 -13.97
C SER A 100 21.69 -0.87 -13.96
N LEU A 101 21.02 -1.56 -13.03
CA LEU A 101 21.03 -3.02 -12.98
C LEU A 101 20.17 -3.67 -14.08
N ASN A 102 19.32 -2.90 -14.74
CA ASN A 102 18.39 -3.36 -15.76
C ASN A 102 17.63 -4.63 -15.35
N SER A 103 17.19 -4.69 -14.09
CA SER A 103 16.48 -5.81 -13.52
C SER A 103 15.11 -5.38 -13.01
N VAL A 104 14.07 -6.12 -13.41
CA VAL A 104 12.70 -5.89 -12.93
C VAL A 104 12.53 -6.29 -11.45
N SER A 105 13.37 -7.20 -10.94
CA SER A 105 13.37 -7.57 -9.52
C SER A 105 14.26 -6.62 -8.71
N ALA A 106 13.68 -6.03 -7.67
CA ALA A 106 14.38 -5.23 -6.67
C ALA A 106 15.50 -6.02 -5.98
N TYR A 107 15.28 -7.32 -5.79
CA TYR A 107 16.13 -8.18 -4.95
C TYR A 107 17.37 -8.71 -5.67
N HIS A 108 17.50 -8.46 -6.96
CA HIS A 108 18.75 -8.75 -7.71
C HIS A 108 19.97 -8.02 -7.13
N TYR A 109 19.79 -6.82 -6.61
CA TYR A 109 20.84 -6.08 -5.93
C TYR A 109 21.42 -6.85 -4.74
N LEU A 110 20.55 -7.46 -3.91
CA LEU A 110 20.98 -8.23 -2.74
C LEU A 110 21.76 -9.49 -3.13
N GLU A 111 21.43 -10.11 -4.25
CA GLU A 111 22.21 -11.23 -4.77
C GLU A 111 23.63 -10.83 -5.12
N LEU A 112 23.80 -9.68 -5.77
CA LEU A 112 25.14 -9.16 -6.12
C LEU A 112 25.98 -8.84 -4.89
N LYS A 113 25.37 -8.41 -3.79
CA LYS A 113 26.05 -8.05 -2.54
C LYS A 113 26.30 -9.24 -1.63
N PHE A 114 25.29 -10.06 -1.39
CA PHE A 114 25.33 -11.10 -0.35
C PHE A 114 25.16 -12.51 -0.89
N GLY A 115 24.83 -12.67 -2.18
CA GLY A 115 24.55 -13.94 -2.82
C GLY A 115 23.05 -14.30 -2.85
N TYR A 116 22.72 -15.42 -3.51
CA TYR A 116 21.34 -15.81 -3.79
C TYR A 116 20.46 -15.98 -2.53
N TRP A 117 21.03 -16.41 -1.42
CA TRP A 117 20.27 -16.56 -0.17
C TRP A 117 19.57 -15.28 0.26
N ALA A 118 20.25 -14.11 0.13
CA ALA A 118 19.69 -12.83 0.52
C ALA A 118 18.54 -12.40 -0.42
N ARG A 119 18.69 -12.68 -1.72
CA ARG A 119 17.64 -12.49 -2.71
C ARG A 119 16.42 -13.35 -2.40
N ALA A 120 16.64 -14.66 -2.17
CA ALA A 120 15.57 -15.61 -1.86
C ALA A 120 14.87 -15.27 -0.54
N TYR A 121 15.62 -14.93 0.51
CA TYR A 121 15.06 -14.53 1.80
C TYR A 121 14.10 -13.34 1.64
N VAL A 122 14.55 -12.25 1.03
CA VAL A 122 13.71 -11.06 0.88
C VAL A 122 12.54 -11.31 -0.08
N ALA A 123 12.74 -12.11 -1.14
CA ALA A 123 11.65 -12.50 -2.04
C ALA A 123 10.55 -13.29 -1.32
N VAL A 124 10.91 -14.24 -0.44
CA VAL A 124 9.94 -14.99 0.37
C VAL A 124 9.22 -14.05 1.35
N CYS A 125 9.95 -13.20 2.08
CA CYS A 125 9.35 -12.21 2.98
C CYS A 125 8.36 -11.30 2.24
N TYR A 126 8.72 -10.83 1.05
CA TYR A 126 7.86 -10.04 0.20
C TYR A 126 6.58 -10.79 -0.20
N LEU A 127 6.69 -12.03 -0.69
CA LEU A 127 5.53 -12.83 -1.09
C LEU A 127 4.55 -13.05 0.07
N LEU A 128 5.07 -13.37 1.26
CA LEU A 128 4.25 -13.53 2.46
C LEU A 128 3.56 -12.22 2.85
N THR A 129 4.26 -11.09 2.77
CA THR A 129 3.68 -9.76 3.00
C THR A 129 2.55 -9.48 2.01
N GLN A 130 2.75 -9.79 0.71
CA GLN A 130 1.72 -9.53 -0.30
C GLN A 130 0.47 -10.40 -0.11
N LEU A 131 0.61 -11.66 0.26
CA LEU A 131 -0.53 -12.54 0.56
C LEU A 131 -1.33 -12.04 1.78
N ALA A 132 -0.64 -11.68 2.87
CA ALA A 132 -1.27 -11.08 4.04
C ALA A 132 -1.96 -9.75 3.70
N ARG A 133 -1.31 -8.89 2.89
CA ARG A 133 -1.84 -7.61 2.43
C ARG A 133 -3.11 -7.80 1.61
N MET A 134 -3.11 -8.71 0.64
CA MET A 134 -4.28 -9.00 -0.19
C MET A 134 -5.47 -9.47 0.65
N GLY A 135 -5.25 -10.42 1.56
CA GLY A 135 -6.30 -10.93 2.44
C GLY A 135 -6.90 -9.85 3.32
N SER A 136 -6.06 -9.05 3.96
CA SER A 136 -6.51 -7.94 4.81
C SER A 136 -7.31 -6.90 4.03
N ILE A 137 -6.84 -6.51 2.83
CA ILE A 137 -7.51 -5.51 1.99
C ILE A 137 -8.84 -6.04 1.47
N LEU A 138 -8.91 -7.30 1.03
CA LEU A 138 -10.16 -7.93 0.58
C LEU A 138 -11.21 -7.90 1.70
N LEU A 139 -10.84 -8.26 2.92
CA LEU A 139 -11.76 -8.25 4.05
C LEU A 139 -12.14 -6.83 4.49
N LEU A 140 -11.16 -5.94 4.65
CA LEU A 140 -11.41 -4.55 5.06
C LEU A 140 -12.23 -3.77 4.02
N LEU A 141 -12.15 -4.15 2.75
CA LEU A 141 -13.03 -3.64 1.70
C LEU A 141 -14.43 -4.24 1.77
N ALA A 142 -14.52 -5.53 2.11
CA ALA A 142 -15.80 -6.23 2.13
C ALA A 142 -16.71 -5.79 3.27
N ILE A 143 -16.16 -5.41 4.43
CA ILE A 143 -16.93 -4.99 5.61
C ILE A 143 -17.82 -3.77 5.32
N PRO A 144 -17.31 -2.62 4.83
CA PRO A 144 -18.16 -1.48 4.51
C PRO A 144 -19.14 -1.79 3.37
N ILE A 145 -18.72 -2.57 2.37
CA ILE A 145 -19.63 -2.97 1.28
C ILE A 145 -20.77 -3.85 1.79
N ASN A 146 -20.50 -4.79 2.70
CA ASN A 146 -21.55 -5.55 3.38
C ASN A 146 -22.51 -4.63 4.13
N THR A 147 -21.98 -3.65 4.87
CA THR A 147 -22.80 -2.68 5.61
C THR A 147 -23.67 -1.82 4.68
N MET A 148 -23.14 -1.46 3.50
CA MET A 148 -23.81 -0.61 2.52
C MET A 148 -24.85 -1.36 1.68
N PHE A 149 -24.53 -2.57 1.23
CA PHE A 149 -25.34 -3.31 0.24
C PHE A 149 -26.05 -4.52 0.87
N GLY A 150 -25.73 -4.90 2.11
CA GLY A 150 -26.26 -6.11 2.74
C GLY A 150 -25.76 -7.42 2.14
N TRP A 151 -24.74 -7.38 1.25
CA TRP A 151 -24.21 -8.58 0.62
C TRP A 151 -23.32 -9.38 1.57
N ASP A 152 -23.28 -10.70 1.38
CA ASP A 152 -22.40 -11.57 2.16
C ASP A 152 -20.93 -11.21 1.99
N ILE A 153 -20.19 -11.10 3.10
CA ILE A 153 -18.77 -10.70 3.11
C ILE A 153 -17.92 -11.66 2.29
N GLY A 154 -18.17 -12.97 2.38
CA GLY A 154 -17.41 -13.96 1.61
C GLY A 154 -17.66 -13.82 0.11
N ILE A 155 -18.89 -13.55 -0.31
CA ILE A 155 -19.23 -13.29 -1.72
C ILE A 155 -18.49 -12.05 -2.23
N ILE A 156 -18.45 -10.97 -1.44
CA ILE A 156 -17.73 -9.73 -1.82
C ILE A 156 -16.24 -10.00 -1.96
N ILE A 157 -15.62 -10.74 -1.03
CA ILE A 157 -14.19 -11.11 -1.08
C ILE A 157 -13.90 -11.89 -2.37
N VAL A 158 -14.69 -12.94 -2.66
CA VAL A 158 -14.49 -13.79 -3.83
C VAL A 158 -14.71 -13.00 -5.12
N ALA A 159 -15.80 -12.24 -5.22
CA ALA A 159 -16.12 -11.45 -6.41
C ALA A 159 -15.04 -10.40 -6.70
N THR A 160 -14.62 -9.64 -5.69
CA THR A 160 -13.57 -8.63 -5.82
C THR A 160 -12.23 -9.26 -6.23
N GLY A 161 -11.87 -10.40 -5.61
CA GLY A 161 -10.67 -11.13 -5.95
C GLY A 161 -10.67 -11.63 -7.40
N ILE A 162 -11.78 -12.21 -7.85
CA ILE A 162 -11.92 -12.70 -9.24
C ILE A 162 -11.85 -11.55 -10.24
N ILE A 163 -12.61 -10.48 -10.04
CA ILE A 163 -12.62 -9.32 -10.93
C ILE A 163 -11.21 -8.75 -11.08
N THR A 164 -10.50 -8.57 -9.96
CA THR A 164 -9.15 -8.01 -9.95
C THR A 164 -8.14 -8.97 -10.59
N LEU A 165 -8.26 -10.27 -10.31
CA LEU A 165 -7.40 -11.29 -10.90
C LEU A 165 -7.54 -11.33 -12.42
N VAL A 166 -8.75 -11.27 -12.96
CA VAL A 166 -9.02 -11.39 -14.40
C VAL A 166 -8.27 -10.33 -15.20
N TYR A 167 -8.44 -9.04 -14.89
CA TYR A 167 -7.77 -8.01 -15.67
C TYR A 167 -6.25 -7.95 -15.42
N SER A 168 -5.80 -8.23 -14.19
CA SER A 168 -4.38 -8.28 -13.86
C SER A 168 -3.66 -9.42 -14.59
N LEU A 169 -4.28 -10.61 -14.64
CA LEU A 169 -3.76 -11.78 -15.33
C LEU A 169 -3.74 -11.60 -16.85
N LEU A 170 -4.79 -11.03 -17.43
CA LEU A 170 -4.88 -10.84 -18.87
C LEU A 170 -3.99 -9.68 -19.34
N GLY A 171 -4.02 -8.55 -18.67
CA GLY A 171 -3.36 -7.32 -19.13
C GLY A 171 -1.97 -7.06 -18.57
N GLY A 172 -1.50 -7.85 -17.58
CA GLY A 172 -0.18 -7.67 -16.96
C GLY A 172 0.00 -6.27 -16.37
N ILE A 173 1.28 -5.83 -16.26
CA ILE A 173 1.61 -4.54 -15.66
C ILE A 173 0.98 -3.34 -16.41
N SER A 174 0.80 -3.44 -17.73
CA SER A 174 0.18 -2.36 -18.51
C SER A 174 -1.27 -2.12 -18.08
N ALA A 175 -2.06 -3.18 -17.87
CA ALA A 175 -3.41 -3.07 -17.33
C ALA A 175 -3.39 -2.47 -15.94
N VAL A 176 -2.58 -3.03 -15.04
CA VAL A 176 -2.45 -2.54 -13.66
C VAL A 176 -2.16 -1.04 -13.64
N MET A 177 -1.16 -0.57 -14.40
CA MET A 177 -0.75 0.84 -14.40
C MET A 177 -1.84 1.79 -14.91
N TRP A 178 -2.53 1.43 -15.98
CA TRP A 178 -3.59 2.25 -16.55
C TRP A 178 -4.86 2.23 -15.70
N THR A 179 -5.26 1.06 -15.19
CA THR A 179 -6.40 0.98 -14.27
C THR A 179 -6.13 1.74 -12.97
N ASP A 180 -4.92 1.60 -12.40
CA ASP A 180 -4.50 2.37 -11.23
C ASP A 180 -4.60 3.89 -11.44
N ALA A 181 -4.19 4.37 -12.64
CA ALA A 181 -4.24 5.81 -12.94
C ALA A 181 -5.68 6.34 -12.87
N ILE A 182 -6.65 5.61 -13.45
CA ILE A 182 -8.07 5.98 -13.39
C ILE A 182 -8.61 5.84 -11.97
N GLN A 183 -8.30 4.72 -11.32
CA GLN A 183 -8.73 4.43 -9.96
C GLN A 183 -8.23 5.50 -8.98
N GLY A 184 -6.97 5.97 -9.15
CA GLY A 184 -6.41 7.06 -8.38
C GLY A 184 -7.14 8.39 -8.59
N ILE A 185 -7.52 8.71 -9.83
CA ILE A 185 -8.31 9.93 -10.14
C ILE A 185 -9.68 9.87 -9.46
N ILE A 186 -10.40 8.76 -9.62
CA ILE A 186 -11.74 8.59 -9.03
C ILE A 186 -11.67 8.65 -7.50
N LEU A 187 -10.63 8.07 -6.90
CA LEU A 187 -10.39 8.14 -5.46
C LEU A 187 -10.22 9.59 -4.98
N ILE A 188 -9.41 10.40 -5.68
CA ILE A 188 -9.21 11.81 -5.34
C ILE A 188 -10.53 12.57 -5.47
N VAL A 189 -11.26 12.36 -6.57
CA VAL A 189 -12.56 13.02 -6.81
C VAL A 189 -13.54 12.67 -5.70
N GLY A 190 -13.67 11.37 -5.34
CA GLY A 190 -14.55 10.94 -4.24
C GLY A 190 -14.20 11.56 -2.90
N ALA A 191 -12.90 11.62 -2.57
CA ALA A 191 -12.43 12.26 -1.33
C ALA A 191 -12.73 13.77 -1.31
N VAL A 192 -12.46 14.48 -2.41
CA VAL A 192 -12.75 15.92 -2.53
C VAL A 192 -14.25 16.20 -2.40
N VAL A 193 -15.08 15.40 -3.07
CA VAL A 193 -16.55 15.55 -2.98
C VAL A 193 -17.02 15.35 -1.55
N CYS A 194 -16.55 14.33 -0.83
CA CYS A 194 -16.89 14.15 0.58
C CYS A 194 -16.46 15.34 1.44
N ALA A 195 -15.23 15.84 1.26
CA ALA A 195 -14.72 16.99 2.00
C ALA A 195 -15.58 18.24 1.76
N VAL A 196 -15.94 18.52 0.52
CA VAL A 196 -16.79 19.65 0.14
C VAL A 196 -18.19 19.53 0.76
N LEU A 197 -18.85 18.36 0.60
CA LEU A 197 -20.20 18.15 1.12
C LEU A 197 -20.26 18.24 2.65
N LEU A 198 -19.26 17.72 3.36
CA LEU A 198 -19.17 17.87 4.82
C LEU A 198 -18.96 19.33 5.24
N THR A 199 -18.12 20.05 4.51
CA THR A 199 -17.82 21.46 4.85
C THR A 199 -19.04 22.35 4.68
N PHE A 200 -19.75 22.22 3.57
CA PHE A 200 -20.92 23.04 3.25
C PHE A 200 -22.24 22.47 3.82
N GLY A 201 -22.23 21.24 4.33
CA GLY A 201 -23.36 20.62 5.01
C GLY A 201 -23.50 20.96 6.50
N MET A 202 -22.62 21.83 7.04
CA MET A 202 -22.73 22.28 8.43
C MET A 202 -23.95 23.18 8.61
N PRO A 203 -24.74 23.03 9.70
CA PRO A 203 -25.98 23.78 9.94
C PRO A 203 -25.80 25.31 9.95
N GLU A 204 -24.70 25.80 10.55
CA GLU A 204 -24.39 27.22 10.67
C GLU A 204 -23.30 27.67 9.68
N GLY A 205 -23.03 26.84 8.66
CA GLY A 205 -22.04 27.11 7.63
C GLY A 205 -20.62 26.60 7.95
N PRO A 206 -19.69 26.76 7.00
CA PRO A 206 -18.34 26.16 7.07
C PRO A 206 -17.52 26.58 8.29
N GLN A 207 -17.73 27.77 8.82
CA GLN A 207 -16.97 28.29 9.96
C GLN A 207 -17.21 27.46 11.23
N GLN A 208 -18.44 27.01 11.47
CA GLN A 208 -18.81 26.14 12.59
C GLN A 208 -17.94 24.85 12.64
N LEU A 209 -17.61 24.27 11.47
CA LEU A 209 -16.74 23.10 11.41
C LEU A 209 -15.38 23.38 12.07
N PHE A 210 -14.76 24.49 11.70
CA PHE A 210 -13.43 24.84 12.21
C PHE A 210 -13.46 25.24 13.69
N GLU A 211 -14.52 25.90 14.14
CA GLU A 211 -14.70 26.27 15.55
C GLU A 211 -14.84 25.01 16.44
N ILE A 212 -15.70 24.06 16.06
CA ILE A 212 -15.87 22.78 16.78
C ILE A 212 -14.56 21.99 16.77
N ALA A 213 -13.90 21.87 15.61
CA ALA A 213 -12.66 21.12 15.48
C ALA A 213 -11.52 21.74 16.32
N ALA A 214 -11.39 23.06 16.34
CA ALA A 214 -10.39 23.76 17.13
C ALA A 214 -10.64 23.63 18.64
N ALA A 215 -11.91 23.73 19.08
CA ALA A 215 -12.28 23.54 20.49
C ALA A 215 -11.96 22.15 21.05
N HIS A 216 -11.79 21.13 20.15
CA HIS A 216 -11.48 19.74 20.52
C HIS A 216 -10.09 19.29 20.09
N ASP A 217 -9.16 20.20 19.83
CA ASP A 217 -7.77 19.93 19.43
C ASP A 217 -7.61 18.98 18.23
N LYS A 218 -8.59 18.97 17.31
CA LYS A 218 -8.60 18.04 16.16
C LYS A 218 -7.47 18.25 15.18
N PHE A 219 -6.91 19.45 15.10
CA PHE A 219 -5.79 19.79 14.21
C PHE A 219 -4.41 19.48 14.81
N SER A 220 -4.36 18.96 16.04
CA SER A 220 -3.11 18.58 16.69
C SER A 220 -2.40 17.45 15.94
N LEU A 221 -1.08 17.53 15.83
CA LEU A 221 -0.24 16.43 15.30
C LEU A 221 0.10 15.37 16.36
N GLY A 222 -0.59 15.38 17.48
CA GLY A 222 -0.39 14.46 18.60
C GLY A 222 0.60 14.96 19.64
N SER A 223 0.91 14.12 20.61
CA SER A 223 1.84 14.45 21.69
C SER A 223 3.29 14.52 21.19
N PHE A 224 4.02 15.57 21.58
CA PHE A 224 5.46 15.72 21.34
C PHE A 224 6.33 15.09 22.44
N SER A 225 5.75 14.31 23.35
CA SER A 225 6.49 13.55 24.35
C SER A 225 7.38 12.48 23.69
N PHE A 226 8.45 12.04 24.38
CA PHE A 226 9.32 10.96 23.93
C PHE A 226 8.88 9.59 24.45
N ALA A 227 7.61 9.42 24.83
CA ALA A 227 7.07 8.13 25.21
C ALA A 227 7.09 7.16 24.00
N LEU A 228 7.68 5.99 24.20
CA LEU A 228 7.82 4.97 23.14
C LEU A 228 6.70 3.91 23.18
N THR A 229 5.81 4.00 24.15
CA THR A 229 4.66 3.09 24.33
C THR A 229 3.40 3.58 23.61
N GLU A 230 3.40 4.83 23.14
CA GLU A 230 2.27 5.51 22.51
C GLU A 230 2.66 6.02 21.11
N PRO A 231 1.69 6.24 20.20
CA PRO A 231 1.94 6.81 18.89
C PRO A 231 2.17 8.34 18.97
N THR A 232 3.23 8.76 19.67
CA THR A 232 3.62 10.18 19.72
C THR A 232 4.06 10.70 18.36
N PHE A 233 4.17 12.02 18.19
CA PHE A 233 4.70 12.64 16.97
C PHE A 233 6.03 11.97 16.53
N TRP A 234 6.97 11.77 17.45
CA TRP A 234 8.28 11.22 17.14
C TRP A 234 8.24 9.74 16.76
N VAL A 235 7.40 8.96 17.43
CA VAL A 235 7.20 7.52 17.10
C VAL A 235 6.62 7.39 15.68
N VAL A 236 5.60 8.19 15.35
CA VAL A 236 4.98 8.18 14.01
C VAL A 236 5.94 8.72 12.95
N PHE A 237 6.71 9.77 13.27
CA PHE A 237 7.69 10.36 12.34
C PHE A 237 8.78 9.34 11.96
N VAL A 238 9.43 8.72 12.95
CA VAL A 238 10.50 7.74 12.68
C VAL A 238 9.96 6.49 11.98
N TYR A 239 8.80 6.02 12.41
CA TYR A 239 8.08 4.94 11.73
C TYR A 239 7.79 5.28 10.26
N GLY A 240 7.20 6.46 10.03
CA GLY A 240 6.89 6.95 8.69
C GLY A 240 8.13 7.07 7.81
N LEU A 241 9.22 7.61 8.35
CA LEU A 241 10.47 7.76 7.62
C LEU A 241 11.00 6.41 7.11
N LEU A 242 11.12 5.41 7.99
CA LEU A 242 11.66 4.11 7.59
C LEU A 242 10.70 3.32 6.72
N THR A 243 9.39 3.38 7.00
CA THR A 243 8.37 2.72 6.17
C THR A 243 8.32 3.31 4.77
N ASN A 244 8.37 4.64 4.63
CA ASN A 244 8.40 5.29 3.33
C ASN A 244 9.71 5.02 2.58
N MET A 245 10.85 4.99 3.27
CA MET A 245 12.11 4.54 2.68
C MET A 245 12.04 3.09 2.20
N GLN A 246 11.39 2.21 2.94
CA GLN A 246 11.18 0.83 2.52
C GLN A 246 10.26 0.74 1.31
N ASN A 247 9.11 1.42 1.32
CA ASN A 247 8.16 1.42 0.22
C ASN A 247 8.82 1.89 -1.09
N TYR A 248 9.37 3.09 -1.09
CA TYR A 248 9.94 3.68 -2.31
C TYR A 248 11.35 3.20 -2.64
N GLY A 249 12.06 2.60 -1.68
CA GLY A 249 13.43 2.11 -1.90
C GLY A 249 13.54 0.62 -2.19
N VAL A 250 12.68 -0.21 -1.61
CA VAL A 250 12.93 -1.65 -1.53
C VAL A 250 11.74 -2.50 -1.94
N ASP A 251 10.52 -1.98 -1.82
CA ASP A 251 9.31 -2.73 -2.15
C ASP A 251 9.17 -2.94 -3.67
N GLN A 252 9.00 -4.20 -4.08
CA GLN A 252 8.89 -4.59 -5.48
C GLN A 252 7.73 -3.89 -6.21
N ASN A 253 6.65 -3.55 -5.50
CA ASN A 253 5.52 -2.85 -6.10
C ASN A 253 5.94 -1.52 -6.73
N TYR A 254 6.84 -0.78 -6.06
CA TYR A 254 7.34 0.51 -6.55
C TYR A 254 8.49 0.32 -7.53
N VAL A 255 9.44 -0.57 -7.22
CA VAL A 255 10.60 -0.81 -8.07
C VAL A 255 10.18 -1.28 -9.46
N GLN A 256 9.18 -2.15 -9.55
CA GLN A 256 8.66 -2.59 -10.84
C GLN A 256 8.11 -1.43 -11.68
N ARG A 257 7.47 -0.43 -11.04
CA ARG A 257 6.97 0.77 -11.72
C ARG A 257 8.09 1.65 -12.26
N TYR A 258 9.22 1.73 -11.59
CA TYR A 258 10.38 2.46 -12.10
C TYR A 258 10.89 1.88 -13.43
N MET A 259 10.73 0.58 -13.63
CA MET A 259 11.14 -0.10 -14.86
C MET A 259 10.14 0.07 -16.01
N THR A 260 8.91 0.52 -15.76
CA THR A 260 7.91 0.78 -16.80
C THR A 260 8.10 2.15 -17.49
N ALA A 261 8.83 3.07 -16.88
CA ALA A 261 9.12 4.40 -17.43
C ALA A 261 10.14 4.35 -18.57
N ARG A 262 10.05 5.28 -19.51
CA ARG A 262 10.90 5.34 -20.72
C ARG A 262 12.36 5.63 -20.42
N SER A 263 12.62 6.41 -19.37
CA SER A 263 13.98 6.79 -18.97
C SER A 263 14.11 6.88 -17.45
N THR A 264 15.36 6.94 -16.95
CA THR A 264 15.61 7.16 -15.51
C THR A 264 15.07 8.50 -15.04
N ALA A 265 15.18 9.55 -15.86
CA ALA A 265 14.65 10.88 -15.54
C ALA A 265 13.10 10.85 -15.41
N GLU A 266 12.43 10.17 -16.34
CA GLU A 266 10.97 9.99 -16.27
C GLU A 266 10.55 9.13 -15.05
N ALA A 267 11.29 8.07 -14.72
CA ALA A 267 11.04 7.28 -13.52
C ALA A 267 11.14 8.14 -12.25
N VAL A 268 12.18 8.98 -12.13
CA VAL A 268 12.34 9.93 -11.02
C VAL A 268 11.16 10.91 -10.97
N LYS A 269 10.84 11.56 -12.10
CA LYS A 269 9.75 12.54 -12.20
C LYS A 269 8.40 11.92 -11.81
N SER A 270 8.11 10.72 -12.32
CA SER A 270 6.88 9.98 -12.02
C SER A 270 6.79 9.65 -10.54
N THR A 271 7.89 9.20 -9.94
CA THR A 271 7.93 8.81 -8.52
C THR A 271 7.74 10.01 -7.62
N LEU A 272 8.41 11.13 -7.91
CA LEU A 272 8.22 12.38 -7.18
C LEU A 272 6.76 12.87 -7.30
N PHE A 273 6.19 12.84 -8.50
CA PHE A 273 4.80 13.22 -8.70
C PHE A 273 3.84 12.34 -7.89
N GLY A 274 3.92 11.01 -8.03
CA GLY A 274 3.00 10.09 -7.35
C GLY A 274 3.17 10.08 -5.83
N GLY A 275 4.42 10.13 -5.35
CA GLY A 275 4.69 10.14 -3.91
C GLY A 275 4.27 11.46 -3.25
N LEU A 276 4.60 12.60 -3.85
CA LEU A 276 4.24 13.91 -3.28
C LEU A 276 2.74 14.19 -3.37
N LEU A 277 2.03 13.65 -4.37
CA LEU A 277 0.58 13.76 -4.50
C LEU A 277 -0.15 13.11 -3.31
N TYR A 278 0.45 12.11 -2.66
CA TYR A 278 -0.15 11.48 -1.49
C TYR A 278 -0.30 12.45 -0.31
N ILE A 279 0.60 13.44 -0.16
CA ILE A 279 0.57 14.38 0.98
C ILE A 279 -0.72 15.20 1.01
N PRO A 280 -1.10 15.95 -0.04
CA PRO A 280 -2.36 16.67 -0.04
C PRO A 280 -3.57 15.75 0.03
N VAL A 281 -3.51 14.54 -0.55
CA VAL A 281 -4.63 13.59 -0.48
C VAL A 281 -4.79 13.01 0.93
N SER A 282 -3.70 12.70 1.62
CA SER A 282 -3.77 12.28 3.03
C SER A 282 -4.29 13.40 3.93
N LEU A 283 -3.95 14.67 3.62
CA LEU A 283 -4.52 15.83 4.31
C LEU A 283 -6.05 15.91 4.11
N ILE A 284 -6.54 15.65 2.89
CA ILE A 284 -7.99 15.58 2.63
C ILE A 284 -8.64 14.48 3.47
N PHE A 285 -8.02 13.30 3.59
CA PHE A 285 -8.58 12.22 4.39
C PHE A 285 -8.66 12.53 5.89
N VAL A 286 -7.60 13.09 6.49
CA VAL A 286 -7.65 13.50 7.91
C VAL A 286 -8.62 14.66 8.12
N TYR A 287 -8.74 15.56 7.14
CA TYR A 287 -9.74 16.61 7.13
C TYR A 287 -11.17 16.05 7.11
N ILE A 288 -11.45 15.05 6.27
CA ILE A 288 -12.76 14.37 6.24
C ILE A 288 -13.12 13.82 7.62
N GLY A 289 -12.17 13.18 8.33
CA GLY A 289 -12.43 12.67 9.68
C GLY A 289 -12.73 13.78 10.69
N THR A 290 -12.01 14.88 10.63
CA THR A 290 -12.28 16.07 11.43
C THR A 290 -13.62 16.70 11.10
N ALA A 291 -13.96 16.79 9.81
CA ALA A 291 -15.24 17.33 9.35
C ALA A 291 -16.42 16.44 9.79
N LEU A 292 -16.27 15.11 9.73
CA LEU A 292 -17.25 14.16 10.26
C LEU A 292 -17.46 14.34 11.77
N PHE A 293 -16.37 14.56 12.52
CA PHE A 293 -16.45 14.84 13.95
C PHE A 293 -17.28 16.09 14.22
N SER A 294 -16.96 17.20 13.54
CA SER A 294 -17.70 18.46 13.71
C SER A 294 -19.15 18.35 13.25
N TYR A 295 -19.39 17.65 12.12
CA TYR A 295 -20.73 17.45 11.56
C TYR A 295 -21.66 16.70 12.53
N TYR A 296 -21.19 15.58 13.10
CA TYR A 296 -21.97 14.79 14.04
C TYR A 296 -21.95 15.36 15.48
N THR A 297 -21.01 16.23 15.81
CA THR A 297 -21.06 17.01 17.06
C THR A 297 -22.14 18.08 16.99
N ALA A 298 -22.30 18.74 15.83
CA ALA A 298 -23.35 19.72 15.61
C ALA A 298 -24.74 19.09 15.42
N GLN A 299 -24.81 17.85 14.97
CA GLN A 299 -26.05 17.11 14.65
C GLN A 299 -26.00 15.69 15.19
N PRO A 300 -25.99 15.50 16.53
CA PRO A 300 -25.79 14.20 17.16
C PRO A 300 -26.92 13.19 16.87
N GLU A 301 -28.12 13.67 16.57
CA GLU A 301 -29.27 12.86 16.21
C GLU A 301 -29.12 12.13 14.89
N LEU A 302 -28.21 12.56 14.01
CA LEU A 302 -27.94 11.91 12.72
C LEU A 302 -27.01 10.70 12.82
N LEU A 303 -26.33 10.50 13.95
CA LEU A 303 -25.43 9.36 14.15
C LEU A 303 -25.99 8.36 15.15
N PRO A 304 -26.35 7.14 14.75
CA PRO A 304 -26.84 6.12 15.67
C PRO A 304 -25.85 5.79 16.78
N VAL A 305 -26.39 5.48 17.95
CA VAL A 305 -25.59 5.03 19.10
C VAL A 305 -24.81 3.76 18.74
N GLY A 306 -23.50 3.75 19.00
CA GLY A 306 -22.60 2.61 18.70
C GLY A 306 -21.87 2.69 17.37
N VAL A 307 -22.12 3.70 16.52
CA VAL A 307 -21.32 3.99 15.33
C VAL A 307 -20.15 4.89 15.73
N THR A 308 -18.94 4.34 15.78
CA THR A 308 -17.74 5.05 16.23
C THR A 308 -16.51 4.70 15.36
N GLY A 309 -15.47 5.52 15.41
CA GLY A 309 -14.19 5.27 14.75
C GLY A 309 -14.31 5.03 13.24
N ASP A 310 -13.78 3.93 12.78
CA ASP A 310 -13.73 3.58 11.35
C ASP A 310 -15.10 3.32 10.71
N LYS A 311 -16.17 3.19 11.51
CA LYS A 311 -17.54 2.97 11.01
C LYS A 311 -18.26 4.26 10.64
N VAL A 312 -17.79 5.42 11.11
CA VAL A 312 -18.49 6.70 10.92
C VAL A 312 -18.45 7.15 9.46
N PHE A 313 -17.31 7.04 8.80
CA PHE A 313 -17.20 7.45 7.40
C PHE A 313 -18.02 6.54 6.45
N PRO A 314 -17.98 5.19 6.54
CA PRO A 314 -18.92 4.33 5.83
C PRO A 314 -20.39 4.67 6.07
N TYR A 315 -20.76 4.96 7.32
CA TYR A 315 -22.13 5.39 7.66
C TYR A 315 -22.52 6.68 6.94
N PHE A 316 -21.65 7.69 6.96
CA PHE A 316 -21.87 8.96 6.25
C PHE A 316 -22.00 8.75 4.73
N ILE A 317 -21.18 7.87 4.13
CA ILE A 317 -21.25 7.58 2.68
C ILE A 317 -22.65 7.10 2.30
N VAL A 318 -23.30 6.28 3.13
CA VAL A 318 -24.64 5.72 2.83
C VAL A 318 -25.77 6.69 3.14
N HIS A 319 -25.65 7.45 4.23
CA HIS A 319 -26.78 8.20 4.81
C HIS A 319 -26.66 9.72 4.61
N GLY A 320 -25.44 10.23 4.39
CA GLY A 320 -25.17 11.67 4.29
C GLY A 320 -24.91 12.17 2.87
N LEU A 321 -24.70 11.29 1.90
CA LEU A 321 -24.40 11.70 0.53
C LEU A 321 -25.65 11.64 -0.39
N PRO A 322 -25.75 12.56 -1.39
CA PRO A 322 -26.81 12.50 -2.40
C PRO A 322 -26.71 11.27 -3.30
N ALA A 323 -27.86 10.86 -3.87
CA ALA A 323 -27.94 9.80 -4.86
C ALA A 323 -26.96 10.02 -6.03
N GLY A 324 -26.28 8.96 -6.45
CA GLY A 324 -25.23 8.97 -7.48
C GLY A 324 -23.85 9.35 -6.94
N VAL A 325 -23.78 10.26 -5.96
CA VAL A 325 -22.52 10.59 -5.26
C VAL A 325 -22.08 9.44 -4.34
N THR A 326 -23.04 8.81 -3.65
CA THR A 326 -22.78 7.60 -2.86
C THR A 326 -22.16 6.51 -3.73
N GLY A 327 -22.74 6.22 -4.89
CA GLY A 327 -22.17 5.25 -5.84
C GLY A 327 -20.76 5.59 -6.29
N LEU A 328 -20.46 6.86 -6.54
CA LEU A 328 -19.12 7.34 -6.91
C LEU A 328 -18.11 7.13 -5.78
N VAL A 329 -18.48 7.46 -4.53
CA VAL A 329 -17.58 7.33 -3.37
C VAL A 329 -17.34 5.85 -3.04
N VAL A 330 -18.37 5.00 -3.17
CA VAL A 330 -18.21 3.53 -3.05
C VAL A 330 -17.30 2.99 -4.15
N ALA A 331 -17.44 3.47 -5.39
CA ALA A 331 -16.52 3.13 -6.49
C ALA A 331 -15.07 3.58 -6.19
N SER A 332 -14.90 4.73 -5.54
CA SER A 332 -13.58 5.24 -5.10
C SER A 332 -12.94 4.33 -4.06
N LEU A 333 -13.70 3.89 -3.06
CA LEU A 333 -13.26 2.93 -2.04
C LEU A 333 -12.88 1.59 -2.69
N PHE A 334 -13.72 1.11 -3.61
CA PHE A 334 -13.47 -0.13 -4.34
C PHE A 334 -12.21 -0.05 -5.20
N SER A 335 -11.99 1.09 -5.84
CA SER A 335 -10.79 1.41 -6.61
C SER A 335 -9.51 1.26 -5.81
N ALA A 336 -9.48 1.80 -4.59
CA ALA A 336 -8.33 1.74 -3.70
C ALA A 336 -7.96 0.28 -3.34
N GLY A 337 -8.96 -0.58 -3.11
CA GLY A 337 -8.75 -2.01 -2.89
C GLY A 337 -8.27 -2.75 -4.14
N MET A 338 -8.95 -2.56 -5.27
CA MET A 338 -8.61 -3.22 -6.54
C MET A 338 -7.18 -2.90 -7.01
N SER A 339 -6.75 -1.63 -6.94
CA SER A 339 -5.40 -1.20 -7.29
C SER A 339 -4.34 -1.93 -6.46
N THR A 340 -4.55 -2.05 -5.15
CA THR A 340 -3.60 -2.75 -4.30
C THR A 340 -3.55 -4.24 -4.57
N ILE A 341 -4.69 -4.89 -4.82
CA ILE A 341 -4.76 -6.33 -5.09
C ILE A 341 -4.09 -6.66 -6.44
N SER A 342 -4.41 -5.93 -7.52
CA SER A 342 -3.83 -6.13 -8.85
C SER A 342 -2.32 -5.95 -8.86
N THR A 343 -1.85 -4.94 -8.13
CA THR A 343 -0.43 -4.68 -7.91
C THR A 343 0.25 -5.86 -7.22
N SER A 344 -0.33 -6.34 -6.12
CA SER A 344 0.21 -7.49 -5.37
C SER A 344 0.28 -8.76 -6.21
N ILE A 345 -0.73 -9.03 -7.04
CA ILE A 345 -0.75 -10.18 -7.96
C ILE A 345 0.39 -10.07 -8.98
N ASN A 346 0.47 -8.95 -9.71
CA ASN A 346 1.44 -8.79 -10.79
C ASN A 346 2.89 -8.76 -10.29
N SER A 347 3.15 -8.05 -9.18
CA SER A 347 4.49 -7.97 -8.61
C SER A 347 4.95 -9.30 -8.01
N SER A 348 4.05 -10.05 -7.35
CA SER A 348 4.37 -11.39 -6.83
C SER A 348 4.66 -12.37 -7.95
N ALA A 349 3.87 -12.37 -9.03
CA ALA A 349 4.14 -13.22 -10.20
C ALA A 349 5.50 -12.88 -10.85
N THR A 350 5.84 -11.57 -10.90
CA THR A 350 7.15 -11.11 -11.39
C THR A 350 8.29 -11.64 -10.52
N ILE A 351 8.17 -11.58 -9.20
CA ILE A 351 9.17 -12.12 -8.26
C ILE A 351 9.30 -13.64 -8.42
N ILE A 352 8.19 -14.38 -8.52
CA ILE A 352 8.23 -15.82 -8.72
C ILE A 352 8.98 -16.18 -10.01
N LEU A 353 8.71 -15.46 -11.11
CA LEU A 353 9.42 -15.68 -12.37
C LEU A 353 10.91 -15.33 -12.26
N MET A 354 11.22 -14.12 -11.76
CA MET A 354 12.59 -13.58 -11.86
C MET A 354 13.53 -14.13 -10.80
N ASP A 355 13.02 -14.36 -9.57
CA ASP A 355 13.86 -14.67 -8.41
C ASP A 355 13.93 -16.18 -8.14
N PHE A 356 12.94 -16.95 -8.59
CA PHE A 356 12.92 -18.40 -8.41
C PHE A 356 13.02 -19.13 -9.75
N PHE A 357 12.02 -19.01 -10.64
CA PHE A 357 11.95 -19.85 -11.83
C PHE A 357 13.16 -19.68 -12.77
N ARG A 358 13.48 -18.45 -13.17
CA ARG A 358 14.64 -18.17 -14.04
C ARG A 358 15.97 -18.53 -13.40
N LYS A 359 16.08 -18.41 -12.07
CA LYS A 359 17.29 -18.82 -11.33
C LYS A 359 17.49 -20.32 -11.32
N LEU A 360 16.43 -21.09 -11.06
CA LEU A 360 16.47 -22.56 -11.09
C LEU A 360 16.83 -23.09 -12.49
N HIS A 361 16.37 -22.41 -13.54
CA HIS A 361 16.66 -22.78 -14.93
C HIS A 361 17.94 -22.11 -15.50
N LYS A 362 18.78 -21.51 -14.64
CA LYS A 362 20.05 -20.82 -15.03
C LYS A 362 19.89 -19.85 -16.19
N GLY A 363 18.77 -19.13 -16.23
CA GLY A 363 18.44 -18.16 -17.28
C GLY A 363 18.06 -18.78 -18.65
N LYS A 364 18.10 -20.11 -18.81
CA LYS A 364 17.71 -20.80 -20.03
C LYS A 364 16.22 -21.08 -20.05
N SER A 365 15.39 -20.04 -20.19
CA SER A 365 13.95 -20.19 -20.31
C SER A 365 13.45 -19.60 -21.64
N SER A 366 12.44 -20.24 -22.22
CA SER A 366 11.75 -19.68 -23.40
C SER A 366 10.67 -18.70 -22.97
N ASN A 367 10.36 -17.72 -23.82
CA ASN A 367 9.29 -16.77 -23.58
C ASN A 367 7.94 -17.45 -23.28
N ARG A 368 7.65 -18.60 -23.94
CA ARG A 368 6.45 -19.39 -23.69
C ARG A 368 6.40 -19.95 -22.26
N LYS A 369 7.53 -20.46 -21.76
CA LYS A 369 7.62 -20.97 -20.38
C LYS A 369 7.50 -19.85 -19.36
N ASP A 370 8.18 -18.73 -19.60
CA ASP A 370 8.10 -17.54 -18.74
C ASP A 370 6.66 -17.03 -18.64
N MET A 371 5.94 -16.92 -19.76
CA MET A 371 4.54 -16.51 -19.78
C MET A 371 3.63 -17.52 -19.06
N ALA A 372 3.86 -18.81 -19.22
CA ALA A 372 3.10 -19.84 -18.50
C ALA A 372 3.30 -19.70 -16.97
N VAL A 373 4.55 -19.46 -16.53
CA VAL A 373 4.85 -19.21 -15.10
C VAL A 373 4.17 -17.94 -14.61
N LEU A 374 4.20 -16.85 -15.37
CA LEU A 374 3.54 -15.59 -14.99
C LEU A 374 2.03 -15.78 -14.83
N TYR A 375 1.36 -16.43 -15.78
CA TYR A 375 -0.08 -16.70 -15.69
C TYR A 375 -0.43 -17.62 -14.52
N LEU A 376 0.30 -18.72 -14.35
CA LEU A 376 0.09 -19.66 -13.24
C LEU A 376 0.34 -18.98 -11.89
N SER A 377 1.43 -18.23 -11.77
CA SER A 377 1.77 -17.52 -10.53
C SER A 377 0.77 -16.44 -10.21
N SER A 378 0.31 -15.66 -11.20
CA SER A 378 -0.74 -14.65 -11.00
C SER A 378 -2.04 -15.31 -10.51
N PHE A 379 -2.43 -16.43 -11.12
CA PHE A 379 -3.61 -17.17 -10.71
C PHE A 379 -3.48 -17.71 -9.27
N LEU A 380 -2.37 -18.37 -8.96
CA LEU A 380 -2.14 -18.96 -7.63
C LEU A 380 -2.08 -17.88 -6.54
N VAL A 381 -1.34 -16.79 -6.77
CA VAL A 381 -1.24 -15.68 -5.81
C VAL A 381 -2.62 -15.05 -5.59
N GLY A 382 -3.38 -14.80 -6.65
CA GLY A 382 -4.73 -14.26 -6.54
C GLY A 382 -5.67 -15.20 -5.77
N ALA A 383 -5.67 -16.50 -6.11
CA ALA A 383 -6.50 -17.51 -5.44
C ALA A 383 -6.13 -17.64 -3.94
N ILE A 384 -4.83 -17.72 -3.63
CA ILE A 384 -4.36 -17.79 -2.24
C ILE A 384 -4.72 -16.51 -1.49
N GLY A 385 -4.60 -15.34 -2.12
CA GLY A 385 -5.01 -14.07 -1.52
C GLY A 385 -6.50 -14.05 -1.14
N VAL A 386 -7.38 -14.58 -2.00
CA VAL A 386 -8.81 -14.75 -1.68
C VAL A 386 -9.00 -15.71 -0.50
N VAL A 387 -8.34 -16.84 -0.50
CA VAL A 387 -8.41 -17.81 0.62
C VAL A 387 -7.93 -17.17 1.92
N VAL A 388 -6.84 -16.41 1.90
CA VAL A 388 -6.35 -15.67 3.09
C VAL A 388 -7.41 -14.66 3.55
N GLY A 389 -8.07 -13.95 2.62
CA GLY A 389 -9.16 -13.02 2.95
C GLY A 389 -10.33 -13.71 3.66
N LEU A 390 -10.76 -14.88 3.17
CA LEU A 390 -11.81 -15.69 3.79
C LEU A 390 -11.40 -16.21 5.18
N LEU A 391 -10.13 -16.63 5.34
CA LEU A 391 -9.61 -17.08 6.63
C LEU A 391 -9.55 -15.93 7.66
N MET A 392 -9.23 -14.70 7.20
CA MET A 392 -9.17 -13.52 8.05
C MET A 392 -10.55 -13.11 8.60
N MET A 393 -11.65 -13.53 8.00
CA MET A 393 -13.01 -13.32 8.57
C MET A 393 -13.17 -13.89 10.00
N LYS A 394 -12.34 -14.84 10.39
CA LYS A 394 -12.35 -15.48 11.71
C LYS A 394 -11.45 -14.78 12.74
N ILE A 395 -10.73 -13.73 12.32
CA ILE A 395 -9.75 -13.02 13.17
C ILE A 395 -10.38 -11.72 13.65
N GLU A 396 -10.42 -11.52 14.95
CA GLU A 396 -10.75 -10.23 15.55
C GLU A 396 -9.56 -9.28 15.39
N GLY A 397 -9.82 -8.00 15.07
CA GLY A 397 -8.76 -7.00 14.88
C GLY A 397 -7.89 -7.22 13.63
N VAL A 398 -8.53 -7.39 12.47
CA VAL A 398 -7.86 -7.64 11.18
C VAL A 398 -6.75 -6.63 10.87
N LEU A 399 -6.95 -5.36 11.24
CA LEU A 399 -5.97 -4.30 11.03
C LEU A 399 -4.72 -4.53 11.89
N ASP A 400 -4.89 -4.90 13.15
CA ASP A 400 -3.77 -5.23 14.05
C ASP A 400 -3.03 -6.49 13.59
N ALA A 401 -3.77 -7.51 13.14
CA ALA A 401 -3.17 -8.71 12.55
C ALA A 401 -2.34 -8.36 11.31
N TRP A 402 -2.86 -7.50 10.44
CA TRP A 402 -2.12 -6.99 9.28
C TRP A 402 -0.83 -6.27 9.69
N TRP A 403 -0.90 -5.33 10.64
CA TRP A 403 0.28 -4.59 11.09
C TRP A 403 1.35 -5.49 11.68
N LYS A 404 0.96 -6.51 12.47
CA LYS A 404 1.89 -7.52 13.01
C LYS A 404 2.55 -8.32 11.89
N LEU A 405 1.78 -8.88 10.96
CA LEU A 405 2.29 -9.67 9.84
C LEU A 405 3.20 -8.83 8.94
N ALA A 406 2.79 -7.62 8.59
CA ALA A 406 3.59 -6.70 7.81
C ALA A 406 4.92 -6.37 8.49
N SER A 407 4.91 -6.11 9.79
CA SER A 407 6.12 -5.82 10.56
C SER A 407 7.08 -7.00 10.63
N ILE A 408 6.56 -8.22 10.81
CA ILE A 408 7.38 -9.45 10.88
C ILE A 408 8.04 -9.73 9.52
N PHE A 409 7.28 -9.68 8.44
CA PHE A 409 7.80 -10.08 7.14
C PHE A 409 8.60 -8.97 6.46
N SER A 410 8.26 -7.70 6.64
CA SER A 410 8.93 -6.59 5.94
C SER A 410 10.02 -5.89 6.76
N GLY A 411 9.99 -6.00 8.09
CA GLY A 411 10.88 -5.25 8.98
C GLY A 411 12.38 -5.50 8.78
N GLY A 412 12.77 -6.63 8.16
CA GLY A 412 14.17 -6.96 7.90
C GLY A 412 14.70 -6.50 6.54
N MET A 413 13.84 -6.18 5.59
CA MET A 413 14.26 -5.93 4.20
C MET A 413 15.09 -4.65 4.05
N LEU A 414 14.62 -3.54 4.60
CA LEU A 414 15.30 -2.24 4.49
C LEU A 414 16.68 -2.27 5.13
N GLY A 415 16.84 -2.89 6.32
CA GLY A 415 18.11 -2.98 7.03
C GLY A 415 19.20 -3.67 6.20
N LEU A 416 18.85 -4.75 5.52
CA LEU A 416 19.77 -5.47 4.65
C LEU A 416 20.16 -4.66 3.39
N PHE A 417 19.20 -3.93 2.80
CA PHE A 417 19.49 -3.02 1.69
C PHE A 417 20.42 -1.88 2.10
N LEU A 418 20.15 -1.22 3.23
CA LEU A 418 21.00 -0.15 3.75
C LEU A 418 22.41 -0.65 4.06
N LEU A 419 22.54 -1.85 4.64
CA LEU A 419 23.82 -2.48 4.87
C LEU A 419 24.62 -2.66 3.57
N GLY A 420 23.96 -3.14 2.50
CA GLY A 420 24.58 -3.31 1.20
C GLY A 420 24.95 -2.01 0.50
N LEU A 421 24.20 -0.92 0.72
CA LEU A 421 24.47 0.41 0.15
C LEU A 421 25.65 1.10 0.85
N VAL A 422 25.69 1.05 2.17
CA VAL A 422 26.69 1.76 2.98
C VAL A 422 27.99 0.97 3.08
N CYS A 423 27.92 -0.35 3.19
CA CYS A 423 29.07 -1.20 3.39
C CYS A 423 29.44 -1.95 2.11
N HIS A 424 30.57 -1.58 1.48
CA HIS A 424 31.02 -2.18 0.23
C HIS A 424 31.63 -3.59 0.38
N LYS A 425 32.17 -3.94 1.56
CA LYS A 425 32.92 -5.17 1.79
C LYS A 425 32.31 -6.06 2.90
N VAL A 426 30.98 -6.22 2.93
CA VAL A 426 30.33 -7.08 3.91
C VAL A 426 30.53 -8.55 3.55
N LYS A 427 31.05 -9.35 4.49
CA LYS A 427 31.11 -10.82 4.33
C LYS A 427 29.70 -11.40 4.40
N LYS A 428 29.43 -12.44 3.59
CA LYS A 428 28.12 -13.13 3.59
C LYS A 428 27.71 -13.61 4.99
N SER A 429 28.66 -14.14 5.77
CA SER A 429 28.43 -14.57 7.15
C SER A 429 27.96 -13.44 8.06
N ASN A 430 28.55 -12.24 7.93
CA ASN A 430 28.16 -11.08 8.73
C ASN A 430 26.72 -10.63 8.42
N ALA A 431 26.33 -10.69 7.14
CA ALA A 431 24.98 -10.38 6.72
C ALA A 431 23.96 -11.42 7.27
N VAL A 432 24.31 -12.71 7.27
CA VAL A 432 23.45 -13.76 7.86
C VAL A 432 23.25 -13.54 9.35
N VAL A 433 24.34 -13.28 10.10
CA VAL A 433 24.25 -12.97 11.54
C VAL A 433 23.41 -11.72 11.78
N ALA A 434 23.61 -10.65 10.98
CA ALA A 434 22.84 -9.43 11.10
C ALA A 434 21.34 -9.69 10.90
N VAL A 435 20.95 -10.47 9.88
CA VAL A 435 19.55 -10.87 9.67
C VAL A 435 19.00 -11.69 10.82
N ALA A 436 19.76 -12.65 11.34
CA ALA A 436 19.34 -13.46 12.49
C ALA A 436 19.07 -12.60 13.74
N VAL A 437 19.97 -11.64 14.05
CA VAL A 437 19.78 -10.69 15.16
C VAL A 437 18.55 -9.81 14.91
N GLY A 438 18.37 -9.29 13.68
CA GLY A 438 17.22 -8.49 13.34
C GLY A 438 15.89 -9.24 13.46
N LEU A 439 15.84 -10.50 13.03
CA LEU A 439 14.65 -11.35 13.21
C LEU A 439 14.35 -11.61 14.70
N ALA A 440 15.38 -11.82 15.53
CA ALA A 440 15.20 -11.96 16.98
C ALA A 440 14.62 -10.67 17.60
N VAL A 441 15.12 -9.49 17.18
CA VAL A 441 14.59 -8.19 17.64
C VAL A 441 13.14 -7.99 17.18
N ILE A 442 12.81 -8.31 15.91
CA ILE A 442 11.45 -8.22 15.38
C ILE A 442 10.51 -9.16 16.15
N ALA A 443 10.94 -10.41 16.41
CA ALA A 443 10.15 -11.35 17.20
C ALA A 443 9.92 -10.85 18.63
N TRP A 444 10.99 -10.37 19.30
CA TRP A 444 10.88 -9.77 20.62
C TRP A 444 9.89 -8.59 20.64
N MET A 445 10.00 -7.67 19.68
CA MET A 445 9.10 -6.53 19.55
C MET A 445 7.64 -6.94 19.31
N SER A 446 7.42 -7.97 18.51
CA SER A 446 6.06 -8.39 18.11
C SER A 446 5.31 -9.15 19.19
N PHE A 447 6.02 -9.83 20.13
CA PHE A 447 5.39 -10.73 21.09
C PHE A 447 5.65 -10.38 22.56
N LEU A 448 6.72 -9.65 22.88
CA LEU A 448 7.18 -9.47 24.26
C LEU A 448 7.40 -8.01 24.68
N ALA A 449 7.68 -7.12 23.73
CA ALA A 449 8.06 -5.75 24.06
C ALA A 449 6.86 -4.89 24.48
N PRO A 450 6.98 -4.04 25.50
CA PRO A 450 5.95 -3.09 25.90
C PRO A 450 5.92 -1.83 24.99
N LEU A 451 6.74 -1.79 23.95
CA LEU A 451 6.88 -0.64 23.06
C LEU A 451 5.77 -0.62 21.98
N HIS A 452 5.50 0.56 21.44
CA HIS A 452 4.50 0.70 20.37
C HIS A 452 4.92 -0.10 19.13
N THR A 453 3.96 -0.78 18.50
CA THR A 453 4.19 -1.69 17.35
C THR A 453 4.83 -1.02 16.15
N TYR A 454 4.68 0.29 15.97
CA TYR A 454 5.37 1.08 14.93
C TYR A 454 6.89 1.01 15.05
N LEU A 455 7.43 0.80 16.23
CA LEU A 455 8.87 0.68 16.44
C LEU A 455 9.46 -0.67 15.99
N THR A 456 8.63 -1.65 15.65
CA THR A 456 9.12 -2.97 15.20
C THR A 456 9.98 -2.85 13.92
N ILE A 457 9.50 -2.14 12.90
CA ILE A 457 10.28 -1.92 11.68
C ILE A 457 11.52 -1.06 11.94
N VAL A 458 11.42 -0.10 12.86
CA VAL A 458 12.52 0.80 13.21
C VAL A 458 13.66 0.01 13.85
N LEU A 459 13.35 -0.74 14.92
CA LEU A 459 14.34 -1.51 15.66
C LEU A 459 14.85 -2.70 14.87
N GLY A 460 13.99 -3.37 14.09
CA GLY A 460 14.39 -4.45 13.18
C GLY A 460 15.38 -3.98 12.12
N THR A 461 15.08 -2.87 11.45
CA THR A 461 15.99 -2.25 10.47
C THR A 461 17.30 -1.83 11.08
N ALA A 462 17.26 -1.15 12.24
CA ALA A 462 18.45 -0.70 12.96
C ALA A 462 19.30 -1.89 13.43
N ALA A 463 18.69 -2.94 13.96
CA ALA A 463 19.38 -4.15 14.43
C ALA A 463 20.15 -4.82 13.28
N ILE A 464 19.54 -5.02 12.13
CA ILE A 464 20.22 -5.61 10.95
C ILE A 464 21.37 -4.71 10.50
N PHE A 465 21.08 -3.43 10.30
CA PHE A 465 22.07 -2.49 9.79
C PHE A 465 23.28 -2.36 10.74
N LEU A 466 23.05 -2.07 12.02
CA LEU A 466 24.10 -1.84 13.01
C LEU A 466 24.91 -3.11 13.27
N THR A 467 24.28 -4.27 13.44
CA THR A 467 24.98 -5.54 13.61
C THR A 467 25.89 -5.84 12.43
N GLY A 468 25.37 -5.74 11.21
CA GLY A 468 26.17 -5.98 10.00
C GLY A 468 27.31 -4.98 9.82
N PHE A 469 27.05 -3.71 10.13
CA PHE A 469 28.06 -2.63 10.09
C PHE A 469 29.20 -2.87 11.08
N VAL A 470 28.88 -3.14 12.35
CA VAL A 470 29.87 -3.41 13.43
C VAL A 470 30.69 -4.65 13.10
N LEU A 471 30.06 -5.76 12.75
CA LEU A 471 30.76 -7.00 12.37
C LEU A 471 31.67 -6.83 11.15
N THR A 472 31.35 -5.90 10.27
CA THR A 472 32.19 -5.60 9.09
C THR A 472 33.40 -4.76 9.47
N LYS A 473 33.25 -3.81 10.42
CA LYS A 473 34.35 -2.95 10.90
C LYS A 473 35.33 -3.68 11.84
N ILE A 474 34.83 -4.50 12.76
CA ILE A 474 35.69 -5.22 13.72
C ILE A 474 36.68 -6.18 13.04
N LYS A 475 36.35 -6.72 11.84
CA LYS A 475 37.23 -7.64 11.09
C LYS A 475 38.17 -6.97 10.09
N VAL A 476 38.18 -5.66 10.04
CA VAL A 476 39.10 -4.86 9.21
C VAL A 476 40.24 -4.25 10.08
N ALA A 477 40.10 -4.30 11.41
CA ALA A 477 41.15 -4.04 12.41
C ALA A 477 41.77 -5.37 12.82
#